data_1be7e9a2fea14eb0c6a45736224f3a6f
#
_entry.id   1be7e9a2fea14eb0c6a45736224f3a6f
#
_cell.length_a   1.000
_cell.length_b   1.000
_cell.length_c   1.000
_cell.angle_alpha   90.00
_cell.angle_beta   90.00
_cell.angle_gamma   90.00
#
_symmetry.space_group_name_H-M   'P 1'
#
loop_
_entity.id
_entity.type
_entity.pdbx_description
1 polymer ?
#
loop_
_entity_poly.entity_id
_entity_poly.type
_entity_poly.pdbx_seq_one_letter_code
_entity_poly.pdbx_strand_id
1 'polypeptide(L)'
;MSTATVSRQDLIDFVVREARLLDEKRFEEWNALFTDDAYYWVPLVPNQEDGINHTSHMYEDKLLRTLRIERLKSPRAFSQQPPSRCHHLLQTPTVERFEPEANRFEVRSEFHYTESQGDELQFYVGTCIHHLRVEEGALRMVLKRVNLLNPDAALPAVQLFI
;
A
#
# COMPACT_ATOMS: atom_id res chain seq x y z
N MET A 1 -5.65 7.69 -31.37
CA MET A 1 -4.82 7.01 -30.40
C MET A 1 -5.67 5.95 -29.69
N SER A 2 -5.29 4.72 -29.79
CA SER A 2 -5.98 3.64 -29.07
C SER A 2 -5.68 3.85 -27.57
N THR A 3 -6.68 4.25 -26.81
CA THR A 3 -6.66 4.09 -25.35
C THR A 3 -6.65 2.59 -25.12
N ALA A 4 -5.51 2.04 -24.72
CA ALA A 4 -5.44 0.63 -24.35
C ALA A 4 -6.53 0.38 -23.30
N THR A 5 -7.48 -0.48 -23.64
CA THR A 5 -8.59 -0.81 -22.76
C THR A 5 -8.02 -1.60 -21.58
N VAL A 6 -8.17 -1.08 -20.36
CA VAL A 6 -7.74 -1.78 -19.13
C VAL A 6 -8.53 -3.09 -19.02
N SER A 7 -7.82 -4.18 -18.79
CA SER A 7 -8.40 -5.50 -18.51
C SER A 7 -8.39 -5.81 -17.01
N ARG A 8 -9.16 -6.82 -16.62
CA ARG A 8 -9.14 -7.33 -15.24
C ARG A 8 -7.75 -7.85 -14.87
N GLN A 9 -7.04 -8.45 -15.81
CA GLN A 9 -5.68 -8.94 -15.57
C GLN A 9 -4.71 -7.80 -15.32
N ASP A 10 -4.86 -6.65 -16.00
CA ASP A 10 -4.02 -5.47 -15.74
C ASP A 10 -4.14 -4.98 -14.31
N LEU A 11 -5.35 -5.05 -13.73
CA LEU A 11 -5.58 -4.68 -12.33
C LEU A 11 -4.87 -5.63 -11.37
N ILE A 12 -4.94 -6.92 -11.63
CA ILE A 12 -4.27 -7.96 -10.82
C ILE A 12 -2.75 -7.77 -10.91
N ASP A 13 -2.22 -7.61 -12.11
CA ASP A 13 -0.79 -7.40 -12.35
C ASP A 13 -0.28 -6.13 -11.65
N PHE A 14 -1.09 -5.08 -11.66
CA PHE A 14 -0.76 -3.83 -10.95
C PHE A 14 -0.56 -4.05 -9.45
N VAL A 15 -1.49 -4.76 -8.81
CA VAL A 15 -1.43 -5.03 -7.36
C VAL A 15 -0.23 -5.91 -7.01
N VAL A 16 0.04 -6.93 -7.81
CA VAL A 16 1.20 -7.81 -7.62
C VAL A 16 2.51 -7.03 -7.78
N ARG A 17 2.60 -6.18 -8.80
CA ARG A 17 3.77 -5.33 -9.02
C ARG A 17 3.98 -4.33 -7.89
N GLU A 18 2.90 -3.75 -7.37
CA GLU A 18 2.94 -2.80 -6.25
C GLU A 18 3.61 -3.43 -5.03
N ALA A 19 3.21 -4.63 -4.65
CA ALA A 19 3.81 -5.36 -3.54
C ALA A 19 5.30 -5.66 -3.79
N ARG A 20 5.66 -6.02 -5.01
CA ARG A 20 7.05 -6.29 -5.38
C ARG A 20 7.93 -5.04 -5.28
N LEU A 21 7.44 -3.89 -5.67
CA LEU A 21 8.18 -2.64 -5.53
C LEU A 21 8.52 -2.34 -4.06
N LEU A 22 7.58 -2.61 -3.15
CA LEU A 22 7.81 -2.46 -1.72
C LEU A 22 8.85 -3.46 -1.21
N ASP A 23 8.76 -4.72 -1.62
CA ASP A 23 9.71 -5.76 -1.21
C ASP A 23 11.13 -5.48 -1.71
N GLU A 24 11.26 -4.86 -2.88
CA GLU A 24 12.53 -4.43 -3.45
C GLU A 24 13.00 -3.07 -2.93
N LYS A 25 12.24 -2.44 -2.02
CA LYS A 25 12.52 -1.10 -1.48
C LYS A 25 12.62 0.00 -2.55
N ARG A 26 11.90 -0.16 -3.65
CA ARG A 26 11.81 0.83 -4.74
C ARG A 26 10.71 1.84 -4.40
N PHE A 27 10.90 2.57 -3.33
CA PHE A 27 9.86 3.40 -2.72
C PHE A 27 9.46 4.61 -3.57
N GLU A 28 10.38 5.23 -4.32
CA GLU A 28 10.04 6.33 -5.22
C GLU A 28 9.13 5.84 -6.34
N GLU A 29 9.44 4.69 -6.94
CA GLU A 29 8.60 4.10 -7.99
C GLU A 29 7.24 3.68 -7.45
N TRP A 30 7.21 3.15 -6.22
CA TRP A 30 5.96 2.83 -5.53
C TRP A 30 5.13 4.09 -5.28
N ASN A 31 5.72 5.15 -4.77
CA ASN A 31 5.02 6.42 -4.51
C ASN A 31 4.48 7.05 -5.79
N ALA A 32 5.16 6.86 -6.92
CA ALA A 32 4.71 7.33 -8.22
C ALA A 32 3.48 6.59 -8.76
N LEU A 33 3.11 5.46 -8.17
CA LEU A 33 1.88 4.74 -8.53
C LEU A 33 0.62 5.39 -7.98
N PHE A 34 0.73 6.33 -7.04
CA PHE A 34 -0.41 7.04 -6.47
C PHE A 34 -0.78 8.26 -7.31
N THR A 35 -2.07 8.60 -7.32
CA THR A 35 -2.52 9.91 -7.79
C THR A 35 -2.11 10.99 -6.80
N ASP A 36 -2.12 12.25 -7.21
CA ASP A 36 -1.69 13.36 -6.34
C ASP A 36 -2.60 13.55 -5.12
N ASP A 37 -3.87 13.16 -5.23
CA ASP A 37 -4.88 13.26 -4.18
C ASP A 37 -5.06 11.97 -3.38
N ALA A 38 -4.20 10.98 -3.58
CA ALA A 38 -4.34 9.65 -3.00
C ALA A 38 -3.86 9.56 -1.55
N TYR A 39 -4.36 8.53 -0.87
CA TYR A 39 -3.96 8.20 0.50
C TYR A 39 -3.48 6.75 0.61
N TYR A 40 -2.46 6.57 1.45
CA TYR A 40 -2.06 5.29 2.02
C TYR A 40 -2.63 5.22 3.44
N TRP A 41 -3.52 4.26 3.68
CA TRP A 41 -4.33 4.22 4.90
C TRP A 41 -4.27 2.86 5.57
N VAL A 42 -3.86 2.85 6.84
CA VAL A 42 -3.89 1.67 7.72
C VAL A 42 -4.77 2.05 8.92
N PRO A 43 -6.07 1.68 8.91
CA PRO A 43 -6.99 1.98 10.01
C PRO A 43 -6.55 1.37 11.34
N LEU A 44 -6.92 2.04 12.45
CA LEU A 44 -6.61 1.60 13.81
C LEU A 44 -7.64 0.61 14.36
N VAL A 45 -8.88 0.68 13.90
CA VAL A 45 -9.97 -0.19 14.38
C VAL A 45 -10.67 -0.87 13.19
N PRO A 46 -11.28 -2.06 13.42
CA PRO A 46 -12.03 -2.73 12.38
C PRO A 46 -13.16 -1.85 11.82
N ASN A 47 -13.37 -1.90 10.51
CA ASN A 47 -14.43 -1.17 9.82
C ASN A 47 -14.42 0.35 10.02
N GLN A 48 -13.23 0.93 10.29
CA GLN A 48 -13.09 2.38 10.40
C GLN A 48 -13.58 3.07 9.12
N GLU A 49 -14.49 4.04 9.27
CA GLU A 49 -15.17 4.68 8.13
C GLU A 49 -14.28 5.68 7.38
N ASP A 50 -13.46 6.44 8.11
CA ASP A 50 -12.58 7.45 7.51
C ASP A 50 -11.29 7.63 8.31
N GLY A 51 -10.31 8.27 7.67
CA GLY A 51 -9.02 8.61 8.29
C GLY A 51 -8.93 10.06 8.77
N ILE A 52 -9.98 10.88 8.56
CA ILE A 52 -10.00 12.30 8.92
C ILE A 52 -10.44 12.49 10.35
N ASN A 53 -11.57 11.88 10.72
CA ASN A 53 -12.20 12.04 12.05
C ASN A 53 -11.77 10.97 13.06
N HIS A 54 -11.03 9.95 12.62
CA HIS A 54 -10.61 8.83 13.45
C HIS A 54 -9.10 8.63 13.35
N THR A 55 -8.44 8.35 14.46
CA THR A 55 -7.02 8.02 14.49
C THR A 55 -6.75 6.74 13.71
N SER A 56 -5.68 6.73 12.93
CA SER A 56 -5.21 5.58 12.16
C SER A 56 -3.78 5.23 12.54
N HIS A 57 -3.34 4.01 12.23
CA HIS A 57 -1.92 3.68 12.29
C HIS A 57 -1.15 4.54 11.28
N MET A 58 -1.70 4.67 10.08
CA MET A 58 -1.17 5.50 9.01
C MET A 58 -2.32 6.07 8.18
N TYR A 59 -2.25 7.35 7.90
CA TYR A 59 -3.15 8.04 6.96
C TYR A 59 -2.31 9.09 6.24
N GLU A 60 -1.64 8.65 5.20
CA GLU A 60 -0.57 9.41 4.57
C GLU A 60 -0.95 9.90 3.18
N ASP A 61 -0.96 11.22 3.00
CA ASP A 61 -1.06 11.87 1.70
C ASP A 61 0.30 11.84 0.98
N LYS A 62 0.37 12.47 -0.18
CA LYS A 62 1.60 12.53 -0.98
C LYS A 62 2.78 13.11 -0.22
N LEU A 63 2.56 14.19 0.53
CA LEU A 63 3.61 14.85 1.30
C LEU A 63 4.17 13.93 2.38
N LEU A 64 3.30 13.32 3.17
CA LEU A 64 3.70 12.42 4.25
C LEU A 64 4.44 11.19 3.74
N ARG A 65 3.97 10.58 2.63
CA ARG A 65 4.68 9.45 2.00
C ARG A 65 6.06 9.86 1.53
N THR A 66 6.18 11.00 0.88
CA THR A 66 7.46 11.51 0.38
C THR A 66 8.45 11.77 1.52
N LEU A 67 8.00 12.42 2.59
CA LEU A 67 8.84 12.67 3.77
C LEU A 67 9.30 11.38 4.44
N ARG A 68 8.42 10.39 4.51
CA ARG A 68 8.76 9.09 5.08
C ARG A 68 9.81 8.36 4.25
N ILE A 69 9.68 8.37 2.92
CA ILE A 69 10.66 7.78 2.01
C ILE A 69 12.02 8.47 2.16
N GLU A 70 12.05 9.79 2.21
CA GLU A 70 13.28 10.54 2.43
C GLU A 70 13.94 10.19 3.76
N ARG A 71 13.14 10.02 4.82
CA ARG A 71 13.65 9.60 6.13
C ARG A 71 14.26 8.20 6.08
N LEU A 72 13.64 7.25 5.38
CA LEU A 72 14.15 5.89 5.24
C LEU A 72 15.50 5.85 4.50
N LYS A 73 15.75 6.79 3.61
CA LYS A 73 17.00 6.91 2.84
C LYS A 73 18.11 7.62 3.62
N SER A 74 17.77 8.33 4.69
CA SER A 74 18.74 9.13 5.44
C SER A 74 19.71 8.23 6.22
N PRO A 75 21.03 8.48 6.14
CA PRO A 75 22.01 7.77 6.98
C PRO A 75 21.84 8.06 8.47
N ARG A 76 21.04 9.08 8.84
CA ARG A 76 20.71 9.42 10.23
C ARG A 76 19.42 8.75 10.72
N ALA A 77 18.82 7.88 9.94
CA ALA A 77 17.63 7.12 10.35
C ALA A 77 18.05 5.99 11.32
N PHE A 78 18.21 6.31 12.58
CA PHE A 78 18.67 5.35 13.59
C PHE A 78 17.73 4.16 13.75
N SER A 79 16.44 4.34 13.55
CA SER A 79 15.45 3.25 13.53
C SER A 79 15.70 2.23 12.42
N GLN A 80 16.52 2.57 11.42
CA GLN A 80 16.94 1.71 10.32
C GLN A 80 18.38 1.20 10.45
N GLN A 81 18.87 1.07 11.69
CA GLN A 81 20.17 0.51 12.01
C GLN A 81 19.99 -0.71 12.94
N PRO A 82 20.07 -1.94 12.43
CA PRO A 82 20.29 -2.34 11.01
C PRO A 82 19.06 -2.09 10.14
N PRO A 83 19.24 -2.07 8.79
CA PRO A 83 18.11 -1.83 7.89
C PRO A 83 17.02 -2.91 8.01
N SER A 84 15.77 -2.47 7.98
CA SER A 84 14.62 -3.37 7.90
C SER A 84 14.50 -3.98 6.50
N ARG A 85 14.00 -5.20 6.44
CA ARG A 85 13.64 -5.90 5.19
C ARG A 85 12.18 -6.29 5.29
N CYS A 86 11.52 -6.41 4.14
CA CYS A 86 10.11 -6.79 4.12
C CYS A 86 9.82 -7.78 3.00
N HIS A 87 8.72 -8.50 3.17
CA HIS A 87 8.25 -9.48 2.21
C HIS A 87 6.72 -9.56 2.27
N HIS A 88 6.08 -9.41 1.12
CA HIS A 88 4.65 -9.63 0.95
C HIS A 88 4.38 -10.99 0.32
N LEU A 89 3.44 -11.71 0.87
CA LEU A 89 2.85 -12.88 0.24
C LEU A 89 1.38 -12.57 -0.01
N LEU A 90 0.98 -12.53 -1.27
CA LEU A 90 -0.39 -12.24 -1.67
C LEU A 90 -1.11 -13.51 -2.09
N GLN A 91 -2.34 -13.67 -1.65
CA GLN A 91 -3.29 -14.53 -2.33
C GLN A 91 -3.65 -13.87 -3.67
N THR A 92 -4.05 -14.66 -4.67
CA THR A 92 -4.47 -14.09 -5.96
C THR A 92 -5.48 -12.97 -5.76
N PRO A 93 -5.19 -11.74 -6.22
CA PRO A 93 -6.11 -10.62 -6.07
C PRO A 93 -7.44 -10.86 -6.76
N THR A 94 -8.52 -10.33 -6.17
CA THR A 94 -9.88 -10.39 -6.70
C THR A 94 -10.30 -9.01 -7.16
N VAL A 95 -10.80 -8.90 -8.39
CA VAL A 95 -11.36 -7.65 -8.91
C VAL A 95 -12.78 -7.50 -8.38
N GLU A 96 -12.98 -6.57 -7.44
CA GLU A 96 -14.27 -6.30 -6.79
C GLU A 96 -15.13 -5.31 -7.60
N ARG A 97 -14.50 -4.39 -8.31
CA ARG A 97 -15.18 -3.39 -9.14
C ARG A 97 -14.43 -3.21 -10.45
N PHE A 98 -15.18 -3.26 -11.53
CA PHE A 98 -14.67 -3.04 -12.88
C PHE A 98 -15.65 -2.18 -13.67
N GLU A 99 -15.42 -0.88 -13.64
CA GLU A 99 -16.29 0.12 -14.28
C GLU A 99 -15.45 1.03 -15.21
N PRO A 100 -15.09 0.55 -16.42
CA PRO A 100 -14.22 1.33 -17.32
C PRO A 100 -14.82 2.68 -17.73
N GLU A 101 -16.12 2.75 -17.95
CA GLU A 101 -16.79 3.99 -18.35
C GLU A 101 -16.75 5.07 -17.25
N ALA A 102 -16.76 4.65 -16.00
CA ALA A 102 -16.65 5.54 -14.84
C ALA A 102 -15.20 5.72 -14.38
N ASN A 103 -14.26 5.06 -15.05
CA ASN A 103 -12.83 5.03 -14.64
C ASN A 103 -12.66 4.68 -13.16
N ARG A 104 -13.36 3.62 -12.72
CA ARG A 104 -13.35 3.17 -11.32
C ARG A 104 -13.10 1.69 -11.25
N PHE A 105 -12.05 1.34 -10.50
CA PHE A 105 -11.65 -0.05 -10.32
C PHE A 105 -11.31 -0.28 -8.85
N GLU A 106 -11.63 -1.48 -8.37
CA GLU A 106 -11.32 -1.87 -7.00
C GLU A 106 -10.82 -3.31 -6.99
N VAL A 107 -9.70 -3.54 -6.31
CA VAL A 107 -9.08 -4.85 -6.20
C VAL A 107 -8.87 -5.17 -4.72
N ARG A 108 -9.24 -6.38 -4.35
CA ARG A 108 -9.04 -6.94 -3.00
C ARG A 108 -7.97 -8.01 -3.04
N SER A 109 -7.05 -7.98 -2.07
CA SER A 109 -6.07 -9.04 -1.88
C SER A 109 -5.90 -9.36 -0.39
N GLU A 110 -5.87 -10.65 -0.07
CA GLU A 110 -5.45 -11.12 1.25
C GLU A 110 -3.93 -11.19 1.25
N PHE A 111 -3.30 -10.80 2.35
CA PHE A 111 -1.85 -10.76 2.40
C PHE A 111 -1.28 -11.24 3.74
N HIS A 112 -0.06 -11.75 3.67
CA HIS A 112 0.85 -11.84 4.80
C HIS A 112 2.04 -10.93 4.53
N TYR A 113 2.40 -10.15 5.51
CA TYR A 113 3.53 -9.23 5.43
C TYR A 113 4.48 -9.54 6.58
N THR A 114 5.75 -9.72 6.25
CA THR A 114 6.81 -9.95 7.22
C THR A 114 7.81 -8.81 7.14
N GLU A 115 8.16 -8.25 8.28
CA GLU A 115 9.21 -7.26 8.39
C GLU A 115 10.29 -7.78 9.33
N SER A 116 11.54 -7.76 8.89
CA SER A 116 12.68 -8.20 9.69
C SER A 116 13.63 -7.04 9.95
N GLN A 117 14.17 -6.98 11.15
CA GLN A 117 15.23 -6.05 11.50
C GLN A 117 16.20 -6.75 12.45
N GLY A 118 17.45 -6.99 11.99
CA GLY A 118 18.38 -7.84 12.72
C GLY A 118 17.81 -9.26 12.87
N ASP A 119 17.75 -9.76 14.09
CA ASP A 119 17.23 -11.08 14.39
C ASP A 119 15.72 -11.09 14.70
N GLU A 120 15.08 -9.92 14.68
CA GLU A 120 13.65 -9.79 14.99
C GLU A 120 12.81 -9.92 13.73
N LEU A 121 11.72 -10.69 13.84
CA LEU A 121 10.69 -10.81 12.81
C LEU A 121 9.36 -10.35 13.36
N GLN A 122 8.62 -9.60 12.55
CA GLN A 122 7.28 -9.14 12.85
C GLN A 122 6.34 -9.49 11.71
N PHE A 123 5.14 -9.93 12.05
CA PHE A 123 4.15 -10.39 11.09
C PHE A 123 2.91 -9.53 11.15
N TYR A 124 2.41 -9.17 9.99
CA TYR A 124 1.15 -8.44 9.83
C TYR A 124 0.33 -9.13 8.77
N VAL A 125 -0.91 -9.44 9.08
CA VAL A 125 -1.80 -10.13 8.15
C VAL A 125 -3.11 -9.37 8.02
N GLY A 126 -3.73 -9.44 6.86
CA GLY A 126 -4.99 -8.78 6.65
C GLY A 126 -5.43 -8.75 5.20
N THR A 127 -6.26 -7.77 4.91
CA THR A 127 -6.83 -7.54 3.58
C THR A 127 -6.42 -6.17 3.08
N CYS A 128 -5.95 -6.09 1.85
CA CYS A 128 -5.64 -4.84 1.19
C CYS A 128 -6.69 -4.53 0.13
N ILE A 129 -7.22 -3.31 0.15
CA ILE A 129 -8.16 -2.80 -0.84
C ILE A 129 -7.46 -1.68 -1.62
N HIS A 130 -7.36 -1.88 -2.94
CA HIS A 130 -6.81 -0.88 -3.86
C HIS A 130 -7.95 -0.26 -4.65
N HIS A 131 -8.10 1.06 -4.56
CA HIS A 131 -8.96 1.81 -5.46
C HIS A 131 -8.08 2.39 -6.56
N LEU A 132 -8.39 2.06 -7.80
CA LEU A 132 -7.58 2.42 -8.96
C LEU A 132 -8.37 3.25 -9.96
N ARG A 133 -7.66 4.08 -10.71
CA ARG A 133 -8.16 4.75 -11.92
C ARG A 133 -7.05 4.84 -12.96
N VAL A 134 -7.42 5.09 -14.20
CA VAL A 134 -6.48 5.41 -15.27
C VAL A 134 -6.27 6.93 -15.26
N GLU A 135 -5.02 7.35 -15.23
CA GLU A 135 -4.61 8.74 -15.30
C GLU A 135 -3.42 8.85 -16.24
N GLU A 136 -3.53 9.71 -17.24
CA GLU A 136 -2.50 9.88 -18.27
C GLU A 136 -2.08 8.55 -18.94
N GLY A 137 -3.06 7.67 -19.21
CA GLY A 137 -2.85 6.40 -19.89
C GLY A 137 -2.29 5.28 -19.02
N ALA A 138 -2.15 5.47 -17.71
CA ALA A 138 -1.61 4.48 -16.79
C ALA A 138 -2.52 4.27 -15.58
N LEU A 139 -2.57 3.05 -15.05
CA LEU A 139 -3.24 2.77 -13.80
C LEU A 139 -2.51 3.45 -12.63
N ARG A 140 -3.29 4.08 -11.75
CA ARG A 140 -2.81 4.74 -10.53
C ARG A 140 -3.69 4.36 -9.35
N MET A 141 -3.09 4.33 -8.15
CA MET A 141 -3.84 4.16 -6.90
C MET A 141 -4.46 5.48 -6.46
N VAL A 142 -5.76 5.47 -6.22
CA VAL A 142 -6.49 6.58 -5.57
C VAL A 142 -6.48 6.39 -4.06
N LEU A 143 -6.51 5.13 -3.63
CA LEU A 143 -6.45 4.75 -2.22
C LEU A 143 -5.83 3.37 -2.12
N LYS A 144 -4.92 3.20 -1.18
CA LYS A 144 -4.49 1.90 -0.69
C LYS A 144 -4.91 1.78 0.77
N ARG A 145 -5.92 0.96 1.03
CA ARG A 145 -6.41 0.69 2.39
C ARG A 145 -5.92 -0.68 2.84
N VAL A 146 -5.18 -0.71 3.94
CA VAL A 146 -4.65 -1.92 4.55
C VAL A 146 -5.43 -2.23 5.82
N ASN A 147 -6.31 -3.22 5.76
CA ASN A 147 -7.11 -3.66 6.90
C ASN A 147 -6.40 -4.82 7.59
N LEU A 148 -5.74 -4.53 8.69
CA LEU A 148 -5.09 -5.56 9.50
C LEU A 148 -6.14 -6.45 10.17
N LEU A 149 -5.79 -7.72 10.42
CA LEU A 149 -6.67 -8.67 11.11
C LEU A 149 -6.98 -8.20 12.54
N ASN A 150 -5.99 -7.63 13.21
CA ASN A 150 -6.05 -7.19 14.60
C ASN A 150 -5.50 -5.76 14.75
N PRO A 151 -6.13 -4.75 14.11
CA PRO A 151 -5.57 -3.40 14.04
C PRO A 151 -5.54 -2.69 15.40
N ASP A 152 -6.42 -3.07 16.31
CA ASP A 152 -6.58 -2.52 17.66
C ASP A 152 -5.70 -3.20 18.72
N ALA A 153 -4.92 -4.20 18.33
CA ALA A 153 -3.95 -4.83 19.23
C ALA A 153 -2.72 -3.93 19.43
N ALA A 154 -1.94 -4.23 20.47
CA ALA A 154 -0.65 -3.57 20.70
C ALA A 154 0.38 -4.09 19.68
N LEU A 155 0.30 -3.60 18.45
CA LEU A 155 1.18 -4.01 17.38
C LEU A 155 2.53 -3.30 17.48
N PRO A 156 3.63 -3.99 17.12
CA PRO A 156 4.91 -3.33 16.93
C PRO A 156 4.83 -2.26 15.84
N ALA A 157 5.66 -1.23 15.93
CA ALA A 157 5.69 -0.18 14.92
C ALA A 157 6.16 -0.74 13.57
N VAL A 158 5.40 -0.46 12.51
CA VAL A 158 5.80 -0.77 11.14
C VAL A 158 6.85 0.25 10.70
N GLN A 159 8.04 -0.21 10.33
CA GLN A 159 9.13 0.66 9.89
C GLN A 159 9.03 1.04 8.42
N LEU A 160 8.56 0.12 7.60
CA LEU A 160 8.41 0.30 6.15
C LEU A 160 6.93 0.51 5.78
N PHE A 161 6.54 0.11 4.58
CA PHE A 161 5.15 0.18 4.12
C PHE A 161 4.58 -1.23 3.94
N ILE A 162 3.38 -1.45 4.46
CA ILE A 162 2.65 -2.71 4.27
C ILE A 162 2.00 -2.72 2.90
#